data_19036c08af1a9fdc3f01f98884629be3
#
_entry.id   19036c08af1a9fdc3f01f98884629be3
#
_cell.length_a   1.000
_cell.length_b   1.000
_cell.length_c   1.000
_cell.angle_alpha   90.00
_cell.angle_beta   90.00
_cell.angle_gamma   90.00
#
_symmetry.space_group_name_H-M   'P 1'
#
loop_
_entity.id
_entity.type
_entity.pdbx_description
1 polymer ?
#
loop_
_entity_poly.entity_id
_entity_poly.type
_entity_poly.pdbx_seq_one_letter_code
_entity_poly.pdbx_strand_id
1 'polypeptide(L)'
;MTIFVSYSHDDSEFVDRLVNDLIGENVKIWVDKWEINVGDSIIDKIQNAIEGASALLVVLSNKSIESSWCKKELNTAIIRELDENHVLVLPVLKEECKIPLFLRDKKYANFTKNYDIGLKDILKAVSSISSDTLGRDVKNDLTIDWAINYGEDISQNFSLELYLTEQKSSEPFSVITTIVVKGNDKLTKSYNLYRSHKLDWFYRPILLKMVSEILIQKKIKVHLSEALPAKMGFTFRDRNSSLEFYVDITSRRLGTDTGNDILLNVSGQIDAVLHSLLKTLRPLTKEEEIALRDIQSTSL
;
A
#
# COMPACT_ATOMS: atom_id res chain seq x y z
N MET A 1 -1.04 0.18 3.44
CA MET A 1 -2.38 -0.20 2.97
C MET A 1 -2.66 0.56 1.71
N THR A 2 -2.98 -0.10 0.65
CA THR A 2 -3.37 0.53 -0.61
C THR A 2 -4.87 0.39 -0.74
N ILE A 3 -5.60 1.51 -0.80
CA ILE A 3 -7.03 1.51 -1.07
C ILE A 3 -7.23 1.83 -2.53
N PHE A 4 -7.92 0.96 -3.21
CA PHE A 4 -8.32 1.13 -4.60
C PHE A 4 -9.69 1.77 -4.64
N VAL A 5 -9.92 2.73 -5.54
CA VAL A 5 -11.24 3.35 -5.72
C VAL A 5 -11.78 3.00 -7.10
N SER A 6 -12.87 2.25 -7.13
CA SER A 6 -13.61 1.93 -8.35
C SER A 6 -14.87 2.77 -8.44
N TYR A 7 -15.05 3.50 -9.54
CA TYR A 7 -16.16 4.43 -9.73
C TYR A 7 -16.50 4.64 -11.21
N SER A 8 -17.68 5.19 -11.49
CA SER A 8 -18.04 5.67 -12.83
C SER A 8 -17.41 7.02 -13.10
N HIS A 9 -16.98 7.29 -14.34
CA HIS A 9 -16.44 8.60 -14.75
C HIS A 9 -17.36 9.76 -14.35
N ASP A 10 -18.67 9.56 -14.43
CA ASP A 10 -19.69 10.56 -14.04
C ASP A 10 -19.66 10.87 -12.53
N ASP A 11 -18.98 10.07 -11.72
CA ASP A 11 -18.84 10.25 -10.29
C ASP A 11 -17.51 10.90 -9.88
N SER A 12 -16.70 11.33 -10.84
CA SER A 12 -15.33 11.85 -10.62
C SER A 12 -15.26 13.00 -9.62
N GLU A 13 -16.17 13.97 -9.68
CA GLU A 13 -16.20 15.11 -8.75
C GLU A 13 -16.40 14.65 -7.29
N PHE A 14 -17.33 13.72 -7.07
CA PHE A 14 -17.56 13.14 -5.75
C PHE A 14 -16.33 12.35 -5.27
N VAL A 15 -15.73 11.57 -6.15
CA VAL A 15 -14.55 10.74 -5.84
C VAL A 15 -13.34 11.62 -5.55
N ASP A 16 -13.09 12.66 -6.34
CA ASP A 16 -11.98 13.59 -6.10
C ASP A 16 -12.13 14.28 -4.72
N ARG A 17 -13.34 14.70 -4.34
CA ARG A 17 -13.61 15.23 -3.01
C ARG A 17 -13.35 14.18 -1.93
N LEU A 18 -13.95 12.99 -2.05
CA LEU A 18 -13.82 11.90 -1.09
C LEU A 18 -12.36 11.52 -0.86
N VAL A 19 -11.62 11.40 -1.93
CA VAL A 19 -10.20 11.05 -1.90
C VAL A 19 -9.37 12.13 -1.21
N ASN A 20 -9.61 13.40 -1.53
CA ASN A 20 -8.91 14.51 -0.87
C ASN A 20 -9.21 14.55 0.63
N ASP A 21 -10.46 14.33 1.03
CA ASP A 21 -10.84 14.29 2.44
C ASP A 21 -10.23 13.08 3.17
N LEU A 22 -10.20 11.90 2.53
CA LEU A 22 -9.56 10.72 3.08
C LEU A 22 -8.03 10.88 3.20
N ILE A 23 -7.39 11.54 2.24
CA ILE A 23 -5.97 11.93 2.34
C ILE A 23 -5.76 12.93 3.48
N GLY A 24 -6.64 13.92 3.62
CA GLY A 24 -6.60 14.90 4.71
C GLY A 24 -6.74 14.24 6.09
N GLU A 25 -7.58 13.22 6.21
CA GLU A 25 -7.74 12.37 7.41
C GLU A 25 -6.66 11.28 7.51
N ASN A 26 -5.64 11.38 6.64
CA ASN A 26 -4.46 10.50 6.62
C ASN A 26 -4.76 9.04 6.28
N VAL A 27 -5.78 8.77 5.52
CA VAL A 27 -6.02 7.46 4.93
C VAL A 27 -5.15 7.32 3.69
N LYS A 28 -4.35 6.27 3.63
CA LYS A 28 -3.52 5.97 2.47
C LYS A 28 -4.39 5.48 1.33
N ILE A 29 -4.60 6.33 0.37
CA ILE A 29 -5.31 5.98 -0.85
C ILE A 29 -4.34 5.97 -2.00
N TRP A 30 -4.22 4.86 -2.66
CA TRP A 30 -3.68 4.79 -3.99
C TRP A 30 -4.82 5.13 -4.96
N VAL A 31 -4.89 6.39 -5.34
CA VAL A 31 -5.77 6.79 -6.43
C VAL A 31 -5.01 6.60 -7.73
N ASP A 32 -5.05 5.41 -8.26
CA ASP A 32 -5.00 5.32 -9.70
C ASP A 32 -6.42 5.66 -10.16
N LYS A 33 -6.59 6.74 -10.92
CA LYS A 33 -7.87 7.10 -11.54
C LYS A 33 -8.18 6.03 -12.58
N TRP A 34 -8.77 4.93 -12.11
CA TRP A 34 -9.26 3.88 -12.98
C TRP A 34 -10.61 4.32 -13.52
N GLU A 35 -10.54 5.16 -14.54
CA GLU A 35 -11.68 5.38 -15.40
C GLU A 35 -11.94 4.07 -16.14
N ILE A 36 -13.02 3.41 -15.78
CA ILE A 36 -13.52 2.28 -16.55
C ILE A 36 -14.27 2.87 -17.74
N ASN A 37 -13.62 2.90 -18.89
CA ASN A 37 -14.26 3.34 -20.11
C ASN A 37 -15.16 2.23 -20.69
N VAL A 38 -16.15 2.63 -21.47
CA VAL A 38 -17.02 1.68 -22.20
C VAL A 38 -16.15 0.83 -23.13
N GLY A 39 -16.09 -0.48 -22.85
CA GLY A 39 -15.28 -1.45 -23.62
C GLY A 39 -14.04 -1.99 -22.91
N ASP A 40 -13.66 -1.45 -21.74
CA ASP A 40 -12.55 -1.97 -20.95
C ASP A 40 -12.89 -3.31 -20.29
N SER A 41 -11.91 -4.22 -20.25
CA SER A 41 -12.02 -5.44 -19.45
C SER A 41 -11.84 -5.07 -17.97
N ILE A 42 -12.95 -5.07 -17.23
CA ILE A 42 -12.96 -4.77 -15.79
C ILE A 42 -12.16 -5.82 -15.03
N ILE A 43 -12.22 -7.08 -15.45
CA ILE A 43 -11.51 -8.19 -14.79
C ILE A 43 -10.01 -7.97 -14.86
N ASP A 44 -9.46 -7.70 -16.04
CA ASP A 44 -8.01 -7.51 -16.20
C ASP A 44 -7.52 -6.29 -15.42
N LYS A 45 -8.33 -5.24 -15.36
CA LYS A 45 -8.00 -4.03 -14.59
C LYS A 45 -8.07 -4.29 -13.09
N ILE A 46 -9.07 -5.00 -12.61
CA ILE A 46 -9.21 -5.36 -11.19
C ILE A 46 -8.10 -6.35 -10.79
N GLN A 47 -7.77 -7.34 -11.61
CA GLN A 47 -6.68 -8.29 -11.32
C GLN A 47 -5.35 -7.56 -11.13
N ASN A 48 -4.98 -6.67 -12.03
CA ASN A 48 -3.77 -5.87 -11.91
C ASN A 48 -3.77 -4.93 -10.69
N ALA A 49 -4.95 -4.51 -10.24
CA ALA A 49 -5.13 -3.62 -9.10
C ALA A 49 -5.13 -4.34 -7.75
N ILE A 50 -5.70 -5.54 -7.72
CA ILE A 50 -5.88 -6.35 -6.51
C ILE A 50 -4.54 -6.91 -6.01
N GLU A 51 -3.58 -7.21 -6.89
CA GLU A 51 -2.27 -7.75 -6.48
C GLU A 51 -1.50 -6.86 -5.47
N GLY A 52 -1.88 -5.59 -5.32
CA GLY A 52 -1.26 -4.67 -4.36
C GLY A 52 -2.24 -3.98 -3.41
N ALA A 53 -3.54 -4.25 -3.51
CA ALA A 53 -4.56 -3.56 -2.72
C ALA A 53 -4.92 -4.30 -1.44
N SER A 54 -5.04 -3.57 -0.33
CA SER A 54 -5.57 -4.10 0.93
C SER A 54 -7.08 -3.88 1.04
N ALA A 55 -7.62 -2.92 0.30
CA ALA A 55 -9.05 -2.64 0.25
C ALA A 55 -9.46 -2.05 -1.11
N LEU A 56 -10.71 -2.34 -1.48
CA LEU A 56 -11.38 -1.81 -2.66
C LEU A 56 -12.57 -0.97 -2.23
N LEU A 57 -12.53 0.34 -2.47
CA LEU A 57 -13.67 1.24 -2.37
C LEU A 57 -14.50 1.14 -3.66
N VAL A 58 -15.76 0.76 -3.54
CA VAL A 58 -16.69 0.66 -4.67
C VAL A 58 -17.75 1.74 -4.55
N VAL A 59 -17.69 2.75 -5.41
CA VAL A 59 -18.67 3.84 -5.44
C VAL A 59 -19.93 3.40 -6.18
N LEU A 60 -21.06 3.42 -5.46
CA LEU A 60 -22.37 3.02 -5.94
C LEU A 60 -23.21 4.24 -6.26
N SER A 61 -23.54 4.39 -7.53
CA SER A 61 -24.46 5.37 -8.09
C SER A 61 -25.32 4.72 -9.18
N ASN A 62 -26.36 5.39 -9.65
CA ASN A 62 -27.15 4.90 -10.78
C ASN A 62 -26.27 4.68 -12.00
N LYS A 63 -25.30 5.54 -12.22
CA LYS A 63 -24.34 5.46 -13.35
C LYS A 63 -23.37 4.29 -13.20
N SER A 64 -22.82 4.08 -12.01
CA SER A 64 -21.89 2.97 -11.78
C SER A 64 -22.58 1.60 -11.95
N ILE A 65 -23.87 1.51 -11.62
CA ILE A 65 -24.65 0.26 -11.69
C ILE A 65 -25.10 -0.05 -13.11
N GLU A 66 -25.40 0.95 -13.94
CA GLU A 66 -25.74 0.79 -15.36
C GLU A 66 -24.52 0.33 -16.18
N SER A 67 -23.32 0.54 -15.68
CA SER A 67 -22.08 0.06 -16.29
C SER A 67 -21.98 -1.47 -16.20
N SER A 68 -21.00 -2.06 -16.90
CA SER A 68 -20.80 -3.51 -17.03
C SER A 68 -20.62 -4.30 -15.72
N TRP A 69 -20.61 -3.63 -14.55
CA TRP A 69 -20.56 -4.22 -13.22
C TRP A 69 -21.74 -5.15 -12.87
N CYS A 70 -22.86 -5.02 -13.58
CA CYS A 70 -24.10 -5.72 -13.24
C CYS A 70 -24.26 -7.09 -13.89
N LYS A 71 -23.30 -7.57 -14.66
CA LYS A 71 -23.36 -8.91 -15.24
C LYS A 71 -23.04 -9.95 -14.17
N LYS A 72 -23.93 -10.92 -13.97
CA LYS A 72 -23.89 -11.93 -12.90
C LYS A 72 -22.59 -12.75 -12.87
N GLU A 73 -22.05 -13.06 -14.04
CA GLU A 73 -20.81 -13.82 -14.21
C GLU A 73 -19.58 -13.02 -13.79
N LEU A 74 -19.56 -11.74 -14.11
CA LEU A 74 -18.50 -10.81 -13.73
C LEU A 74 -18.42 -10.65 -12.20
N ASN A 75 -19.57 -10.54 -11.54
CA ASN A 75 -19.64 -10.42 -10.08
C ASN A 75 -19.04 -11.64 -9.37
N THR A 76 -19.26 -12.84 -9.87
CA THR A 76 -18.73 -14.07 -9.26
C THR A 76 -17.20 -14.15 -9.39
N ALA A 77 -16.66 -13.78 -10.54
CA ALA A 77 -15.22 -13.78 -10.76
C ALA A 77 -14.51 -12.75 -9.86
N ILE A 78 -15.07 -11.54 -9.75
CA ILE A 78 -14.53 -10.48 -8.89
C ILE A 78 -14.54 -10.89 -7.41
N ILE A 79 -15.66 -11.48 -6.92
CA ILE A 79 -15.75 -11.92 -5.52
C ILE A 79 -14.67 -12.95 -5.23
N ARG A 80 -14.51 -13.94 -6.11
CA ARG A 80 -13.51 -14.97 -5.94
C ARG A 80 -12.10 -14.39 -5.89
N GLU A 81 -11.77 -13.49 -6.79
CA GLU A 81 -10.45 -12.81 -6.83
C GLU A 81 -10.19 -11.99 -5.56
N LEU A 82 -11.21 -11.26 -5.09
CA LEU A 82 -11.11 -10.47 -3.85
C LEU A 82 -10.94 -11.34 -2.61
N ASP A 83 -11.65 -12.47 -2.54
CA ASP A 83 -11.54 -13.42 -1.44
C ASP A 83 -10.19 -14.15 -1.44
N GLU A 84 -9.71 -14.58 -2.60
CA GLU A 84 -8.41 -15.25 -2.76
C GLU A 84 -7.23 -14.32 -2.39
N ASN A 85 -7.33 -13.03 -2.69
CA ASN A 85 -6.31 -12.02 -2.37
C ASN A 85 -6.56 -11.31 -1.02
N HIS A 86 -7.57 -11.71 -0.25
CA HIS A 86 -7.92 -11.13 1.06
C HIS A 86 -8.15 -9.61 1.03
N VAL A 87 -8.70 -9.08 -0.07
CA VAL A 87 -8.98 -7.65 -0.24
C VAL A 87 -10.30 -7.28 0.40
N LEU A 88 -10.30 -6.31 1.31
CA LEU A 88 -11.53 -5.82 1.94
C LEU A 88 -12.33 -4.95 0.96
N VAL A 89 -13.57 -5.31 0.70
CA VAL A 89 -14.49 -4.50 -0.12
C VAL A 89 -15.28 -3.55 0.75
N LEU A 90 -15.15 -2.25 0.47
CA LEU A 90 -15.82 -1.13 1.15
C LEU A 90 -16.79 -0.45 0.19
N PRO A 91 -18.09 -0.79 0.21
CA PRO A 91 -19.07 -0.14 -0.63
C PRO A 91 -19.38 1.29 -0.15
N VAL A 92 -19.40 2.23 -1.07
CA VAL A 92 -19.70 3.66 -0.84
C VAL A 92 -20.99 4.00 -1.57
N LEU A 93 -22.07 4.21 -0.85
CA LEU A 93 -23.36 4.57 -1.42
C LEU A 93 -23.43 6.10 -1.59
N LYS A 94 -23.15 6.59 -2.81
CA LYS A 94 -23.24 8.01 -3.16
C LYS A 94 -24.67 8.50 -3.23
N GLU A 95 -25.53 7.71 -3.85
CA GLU A 95 -26.96 8.01 -4.05
C GLU A 95 -27.79 6.73 -3.94
N GLU A 96 -29.11 6.85 -3.75
CA GLU A 96 -29.98 5.68 -3.73
C GLU A 96 -29.99 4.99 -5.09
N CYS A 97 -29.59 3.73 -5.10
CA CYS A 97 -29.50 2.91 -6.30
C CYS A 97 -29.69 1.42 -5.97
N LYS A 98 -29.83 0.59 -7.02
CA LYS A 98 -30.00 -0.85 -6.87
C LYS A 98 -28.67 -1.51 -6.52
N ILE A 99 -28.46 -1.84 -5.24
CA ILE A 99 -27.24 -2.47 -4.77
C ILE A 99 -27.03 -3.83 -5.46
N PRO A 100 -25.84 -4.06 -6.06
CA PRO A 100 -25.47 -5.34 -6.66
C PRO A 100 -25.55 -6.50 -5.68
N LEU A 101 -25.88 -7.71 -6.15
CA LEU A 101 -26.11 -8.88 -5.29
C LEU A 101 -24.93 -9.20 -4.38
N PHE A 102 -23.69 -9.05 -4.88
CA PHE A 102 -22.46 -9.37 -4.15
C PHE A 102 -22.08 -8.36 -3.05
N LEU A 103 -22.77 -7.21 -3.00
CA LEU A 103 -22.56 -6.20 -1.97
C LEU A 103 -23.72 -6.08 -0.98
N ARG A 104 -24.78 -6.88 -1.13
CA ARG A 104 -25.99 -6.74 -0.32
C ARG A 104 -25.81 -7.10 1.15
N ASP A 105 -24.92 -8.01 1.45
CA ASP A 105 -24.55 -8.45 2.80
C ASP A 105 -23.45 -7.60 3.42
N LYS A 106 -22.84 -6.70 2.65
CA LYS A 106 -21.82 -5.77 3.14
C LYS A 106 -22.46 -4.52 3.75
N LYS A 107 -21.87 -4.04 4.84
CA LYS A 107 -22.19 -2.71 5.36
C LYS A 107 -21.55 -1.67 4.46
N TYR A 108 -22.34 -0.72 3.96
CA TYR A 108 -21.87 0.37 3.10
C TYR A 108 -21.77 1.68 3.87
N ALA A 109 -20.80 2.53 3.47
CA ALA A 109 -20.73 3.91 3.91
C ALA A 109 -21.77 4.73 3.15
N ASN A 110 -22.67 5.35 3.88
CA ASN A 110 -23.86 6.00 3.30
C ASN A 110 -23.69 7.52 3.20
N PHE A 111 -23.53 8.02 1.98
CA PHE A 111 -23.41 9.44 1.66
C PHE A 111 -24.72 10.10 1.22
N THR A 112 -25.81 9.33 1.07
CA THR A 112 -27.09 9.85 0.53
C THR A 112 -27.72 10.91 1.41
N LYS A 113 -27.51 10.85 2.73
CA LYS A 113 -28.13 11.76 3.71
C LYS A 113 -27.15 12.81 4.22
N ASN A 114 -25.93 12.45 4.46
CA ASN A 114 -24.90 13.34 5.01
C ASN A 114 -23.52 12.84 4.64
N TYR A 115 -22.74 13.70 4.04
CA TYR A 115 -21.39 13.40 3.57
C TYR A 115 -20.44 13.02 4.73
N ASP A 116 -20.47 13.79 5.84
CA ASP A 116 -19.55 13.60 6.96
C ASP A 116 -19.80 12.27 7.69
N ILE A 117 -21.06 11.81 7.72
CA ILE A 117 -21.40 10.49 8.27
C ILE A 117 -20.81 9.39 7.40
N GLY A 118 -20.96 9.48 6.09
CA GLY A 118 -20.38 8.52 5.15
C GLY A 118 -18.85 8.49 5.23
N LEU A 119 -18.20 9.64 5.30
CA LEU A 119 -16.76 9.76 5.49
C LEU A 119 -16.32 9.10 6.80
N LYS A 120 -17.01 9.37 7.91
CA LYS A 120 -16.72 8.74 9.20
C LYS A 120 -16.89 7.22 9.20
N ASP A 121 -17.87 6.69 8.48
CA ASP A 121 -18.06 5.24 8.32
C ASP A 121 -16.87 4.61 7.56
N ILE A 122 -16.35 5.26 6.51
CA ILE A 122 -15.15 4.81 5.80
C ILE A 122 -13.94 4.85 6.73
N LEU A 123 -13.70 5.97 7.39
CA LEU A 123 -12.56 6.14 8.31
C LEU A 123 -12.57 5.07 9.40
N LYS A 124 -13.74 4.74 9.95
CA LYS A 124 -13.90 3.66 10.93
C LYS A 124 -13.61 2.29 10.34
N ALA A 125 -14.07 2.01 9.13
CA ALA A 125 -13.81 0.74 8.46
C ALA A 125 -12.31 0.58 8.16
N VAL A 126 -11.68 1.63 7.67
CA VAL A 126 -10.24 1.66 7.35
C VAL A 126 -9.38 1.53 8.61
N SER A 127 -9.77 2.18 9.73
CA SER A 127 -9.02 2.08 11.00
C SER A 127 -9.06 0.68 11.60
N SER A 128 -10.05 -0.14 11.25
CA SER A 128 -10.13 -1.53 11.68
C SER A 128 -9.21 -2.48 10.89
N ILE A 129 -8.66 -2.02 9.77
CA ILE A 129 -7.66 -2.74 9.00
C ILE A 129 -6.27 -2.40 9.58
N SER A 130 -6.05 -2.73 10.83
CA SER A 130 -4.72 -2.65 11.42
C SER A 130 -3.92 -3.88 11.00
N SER A 131 -2.85 -3.67 10.24
CA SER A 131 -1.89 -4.73 9.93
C SER A 131 -0.52 -4.33 10.50
N ASP A 132 0.28 -5.32 10.86
CA ASP A 132 1.67 -5.13 11.30
C ASP A 132 2.55 -4.45 10.22
N THR A 133 1.97 -4.25 9.05
CA THR A 133 2.63 -3.68 7.87
C THR A 133 2.22 -2.23 7.60
N LEU A 134 1.45 -1.60 8.47
CA LEU A 134 0.95 -0.23 8.30
C LEU A 134 1.28 0.63 9.50
N GLY A 135 1.57 1.91 9.27
CA GLY A 135 1.77 2.84 10.37
C GLY A 135 1.88 4.29 9.95
N ARG A 136 1.98 5.11 10.97
CA ARG A 136 2.11 6.56 10.86
C ARG A 136 3.18 7.05 11.82
N ASP A 137 4.01 7.96 11.35
CA ASP A 137 4.92 8.78 12.18
C ASP A 137 4.54 10.26 12.01
N VAL A 138 4.34 10.95 13.13
CA VAL A 138 3.99 12.37 13.14
C VAL A 138 5.04 13.13 13.93
N LYS A 139 5.69 14.08 13.27
CA LYS A 139 6.71 14.96 13.89
C LYS A 139 6.42 16.41 13.51
N ASN A 140 6.01 17.22 14.47
CA ASN A 140 5.67 18.62 14.26
C ASN A 140 4.64 18.82 13.13
N ASP A 141 5.09 19.43 12.01
CA ASP A 141 4.30 19.71 10.80
C ASP A 141 4.40 18.60 9.73
N LEU A 142 5.19 17.54 10.00
CA LEU A 142 5.45 16.45 9.08
C LEU A 142 4.73 15.18 9.49
N THR A 143 3.92 14.64 8.59
CA THR A 143 3.30 13.31 8.73
C THR A 143 3.88 12.38 7.67
N ILE A 144 4.31 11.20 8.09
CA ILE A 144 4.75 10.13 7.21
C ILE A 144 3.85 8.92 7.44
N ASP A 145 3.07 8.61 6.43
CA ASP A 145 2.30 7.37 6.37
C ASP A 145 3.06 6.33 5.59
N TRP A 146 2.99 5.08 6.02
CA TRP A 146 3.71 4.00 5.36
C TRP A 146 2.93 2.69 5.32
N ALA A 147 3.20 1.91 4.28
CA ALA A 147 2.76 0.54 4.13
C ALA A 147 3.91 -0.31 3.61
N ILE A 148 4.02 -1.54 4.08
CA ILE A 148 5.02 -2.50 3.62
C ILE A 148 4.33 -3.78 3.18
N ASN A 149 4.67 -4.25 1.98
CA ASN A 149 4.31 -5.57 1.50
C ASN A 149 5.57 -6.42 1.43
N TYR A 150 5.47 -7.66 1.87
CA TYR A 150 6.52 -8.66 1.76
C TYR A 150 5.98 -9.85 0.98
N GLY A 151 6.71 -10.30 -0.01
CA GLY A 151 6.28 -11.41 -0.84
C GLY A 151 7.36 -11.90 -1.79
N GLU A 152 6.92 -12.43 -2.90
CA GLU A 152 7.74 -12.86 -4.01
C GLU A 152 7.29 -12.13 -5.28
N ASP A 153 8.23 -11.77 -6.13
CA ASP A 153 7.92 -11.22 -7.45
C ASP A 153 7.50 -12.33 -8.44
N ILE A 154 7.14 -11.95 -9.66
CA ILE A 154 6.74 -12.89 -10.73
C ILE A 154 7.80 -13.95 -11.05
N SER A 155 9.06 -13.72 -10.68
CA SER A 155 10.18 -14.67 -10.84
C SER A 155 10.43 -15.49 -9.57
N GLN A 156 9.52 -15.43 -8.58
CA GLN A 156 9.61 -16.09 -7.29
C GLN A 156 10.82 -15.65 -6.44
N ASN A 157 11.36 -14.47 -6.70
CA ASN A 157 12.38 -13.87 -5.86
C ASN A 157 11.74 -13.04 -4.76
N PHE A 158 12.39 -12.99 -3.59
CA PHE A 158 11.96 -12.13 -2.50
C PHE A 158 11.74 -10.69 -2.98
N SER A 159 10.59 -10.14 -2.64
CA SER A 159 10.24 -8.76 -2.91
C SER A 159 9.71 -8.08 -1.64
N LEU A 160 10.18 -6.87 -1.39
CA LEU A 160 9.67 -5.96 -0.38
C LEU A 160 9.27 -4.67 -1.08
N GLU A 161 8.05 -4.24 -0.86
CA GLU A 161 7.53 -2.98 -1.38
C GLU A 161 7.17 -2.07 -0.22
N LEU A 162 7.81 -0.91 -0.16
CA LEU A 162 7.54 0.11 0.84
C LEU A 162 6.90 1.31 0.16
N TYR A 163 5.71 1.66 0.60
CA TYR A 163 4.95 2.82 0.16
C TYR A 163 4.99 3.87 1.27
N LEU A 164 5.34 5.08 0.90
CA LEU A 164 5.48 6.22 1.81
C LEU A 164 4.67 7.39 1.28
N THR A 165 3.91 8.04 2.13
CA THR A 165 3.28 9.32 1.84
C THR A 165 3.75 10.32 2.88
N GLU A 166 4.52 11.31 2.42
CA GLU A 166 4.98 12.43 3.25
C GLU A 166 4.10 13.63 3.01
N GLN A 167 3.56 14.20 4.08
CA GLN A 167 2.75 15.42 4.04
C GLN A 167 3.25 16.41 5.08
N LYS A 168 3.45 17.66 4.65
CA LYS A 168 3.69 18.80 5.53
C LYS A 168 2.46 19.69 5.56
N SER A 169 2.05 20.11 6.76
CA SER A 169 0.90 20.98 6.92
C SER A 169 1.07 22.35 6.24
N SER A 170 2.32 22.75 6.01
CA SER A 170 2.70 24.02 5.34
C SER A 170 2.68 23.94 3.82
N GLU A 171 2.59 22.73 3.23
CA GLU A 171 2.68 22.53 1.79
C GLU A 171 1.35 22.09 1.19
N PRO A 172 0.98 22.59 -0.01
CA PRO A 172 -0.28 22.23 -0.67
C PRO A 172 -0.20 20.91 -1.45
N PHE A 173 0.82 20.11 -1.21
CA PHE A 173 1.05 18.82 -1.86
C PHE A 173 1.59 17.79 -0.87
N SER A 174 1.43 16.53 -1.23
CA SER A 174 2.09 15.40 -0.58
C SER A 174 3.14 14.80 -1.50
N VAL A 175 4.12 14.12 -0.92
CA VAL A 175 5.12 13.35 -1.68
C VAL A 175 4.86 11.87 -1.48
N ILE A 176 4.65 11.15 -2.58
CA ILE A 176 4.52 9.71 -2.57
C ILE A 176 5.85 9.10 -3.01
N THR A 177 6.41 8.22 -2.18
CA THR A 177 7.61 7.45 -2.49
C THR A 177 7.30 5.96 -2.43
N THR A 178 7.62 5.25 -3.50
CA THR A 178 7.58 3.80 -3.56
C THR A 178 9.00 3.27 -3.64
N ILE A 179 9.34 2.33 -2.77
CA ILE A 179 10.64 1.66 -2.75
C ILE A 179 10.38 0.16 -2.93
N VAL A 180 10.87 -0.38 -4.03
CA VAL A 180 10.81 -1.80 -4.34
C VAL A 180 12.19 -2.39 -4.13
N VAL A 181 12.29 -3.40 -3.28
CA VAL A 181 13.53 -4.11 -3.00
C VAL A 181 13.37 -5.57 -3.42
N LYS A 182 14.21 -6.03 -4.31
CA LYS A 182 14.26 -7.43 -4.72
C LYS A 182 15.53 -8.09 -4.18
N GLY A 183 15.40 -9.33 -3.77
CA GLY A 183 16.53 -10.10 -3.26
C GLY A 183 17.07 -11.10 -4.30
N ASN A 184 18.33 -11.49 -4.14
CA ASN A 184 18.87 -12.64 -4.87
C ASN A 184 18.34 -13.97 -4.31
N ASP A 185 18.65 -15.08 -4.95
CA ASP A 185 18.23 -16.44 -4.54
C ASP A 185 18.59 -16.73 -3.07
N LYS A 186 19.73 -16.24 -2.59
CA LYS A 186 20.15 -16.47 -1.21
C LYS A 186 19.22 -15.77 -0.23
N LEU A 187 18.83 -14.52 -0.51
CA LEU A 187 17.88 -13.78 0.30
C LEU A 187 16.48 -14.43 0.25
N THR A 188 16.05 -14.84 -0.94
CA THR A 188 14.78 -15.54 -1.14
C THR A 188 14.71 -16.83 -0.32
N LYS A 189 15.76 -17.67 -0.37
CA LYS A 189 15.86 -18.90 0.43
C LYS A 189 15.84 -18.60 1.93
N SER A 190 16.57 -17.57 2.36
CA SER A 190 16.58 -17.15 3.77
C SER A 190 15.18 -16.72 4.23
N TYR A 191 14.51 -15.85 3.47
CA TYR A 191 13.16 -15.41 3.80
C TYR A 191 12.17 -16.57 3.88
N ASN A 192 12.20 -17.49 2.90
CA ASN A 192 11.33 -18.65 2.87
C ASN A 192 11.60 -19.63 4.01
N LEU A 193 12.85 -19.75 4.46
CA LEU A 193 13.21 -20.54 5.64
C LEU A 193 12.56 -19.96 6.92
N TYR A 194 12.66 -18.65 7.15
CA TYR A 194 11.96 -18.00 8.27
C TYR A 194 10.45 -18.14 8.16
N ARG A 195 9.88 -17.97 6.96
CA ARG A 195 8.44 -18.10 6.69
C ARG A 195 7.93 -19.52 6.95
N SER A 196 8.65 -20.54 6.57
CA SER A 196 8.27 -21.94 6.82
C SER A 196 8.20 -22.28 8.31
N HIS A 197 8.97 -21.58 9.15
CA HIS A 197 8.93 -21.68 10.60
C HIS A 197 8.00 -20.65 11.28
N LYS A 198 7.21 -19.91 10.49
CA LYS A 198 6.30 -18.83 10.99
C LYS A 198 7.04 -17.71 11.74
N LEU A 199 8.29 -17.47 11.40
CA LEU A 199 9.17 -16.44 11.95
C LEU A 199 9.43 -15.29 10.97
N ASP A 200 8.68 -15.19 9.88
CA ASP A 200 8.80 -14.10 8.91
C ASP A 200 8.52 -12.73 9.54
N TRP A 201 7.57 -12.62 10.49
CA TRP A 201 7.30 -11.41 11.25
C TRP A 201 8.52 -10.89 12.01
N PHE A 202 9.38 -11.78 12.51
CA PHE A 202 10.63 -11.44 13.18
C PHE A 202 11.74 -11.06 12.20
N TYR A 203 11.79 -11.70 11.04
CA TYR A 203 12.82 -11.45 10.02
C TYR A 203 12.58 -10.19 9.20
N ARG A 204 11.32 -9.80 8.96
CA ARG A 204 10.92 -8.60 8.21
C ARG A 204 11.58 -7.31 8.70
N PRO A 205 11.55 -6.95 9.98
CA PRO A 205 12.23 -5.76 10.49
C PRO A 205 13.75 -5.80 10.32
N ILE A 206 14.35 -6.98 10.38
CA ILE A 206 15.79 -7.17 10.14
C ILE A 206 16.12 -6.81 8.70
N LEU A 207 15.36 -7.32 7.75
CA LEU A 207 15.53 -6.99 6.33
C LEU A 207 15.35 -5.48 6.07
N LEU A 208 14.30 -4.88 6.64
CA LEU A 208 14.09 -3.45 6.49
C LEU A 208 15.24 -2.63 7.10
N LYS A 209 15.78 -3.06 8.24
CA LYS A 209 16.95 -2.43 8.85
C LYS A 209 18.17 -2.50 7.92
N MET A 210 18.42 -3.64 7.29
CA MET A 210 19.52 -3.77 6.31
C MET A 210 19.33 -2.80 5.15
N VAL A 211 18.11 -2.69 4.61
CA VAL A 211 17.79 -1.73 3.54
C VAL A 211 17.98 -0.29 4.01
N SER A 212 17.51 0.06 5.22
CA SER A 212 17.69 1.39 5.80
C SER A 212 19.17 1.75 5.91
N GLU A 213 20.01 0.86 6.45
CA GLU A 213 21.46 1.08 6.59
C GLU A 213 22.14 1.31 5.23
N ILE A 214 21.74 0.56 4.19
CA ILE A 214 22.22 0.74 2.82
C ILE A 214 21.89 2.15 2.31
N LEU A 215 20.67 2.61 2.48
CA LEU A 215 20.20 3.90 1.99
C LEU A 215 20.87 5.06 2.74
N ILE A 216 21.07 4.90 4.04
CA ILE A 216 21.82 5.87 4.87
C ILE A 216 23.27 5.96 4.40
N GLN A 217 23.97 4.83 4.24
CA GLN A 217 25.37 4.82 3.78
C GLN A 217 25.53 5.45 2.41
N LYS A 218 24.59 5.22 1.51
CA LYS A 218 24.59 5.79 0.15
C LYS A 218 24.12 7.25 0.12
N LYS A 219 23.60 7.80 1.23
CA LYS A 219 23.06 9.17 1.31
C LYS A 219 22.04 9.46 0.21
N ILE A 220 21.12 8.53 0.00
CA ILE A 220 20.15 8.60 -1.09
C ILE A 220 19.23 9.81 -0.92
N LYS A 221 19.28 10.69 -1.92
CA LYS A 221 18.40 11.84 -2.07
C LYS A 221 17.76 11.80 -3.45
N VAL A 222 16.48 12.07 -3.52
CA VAL A 222 15.72 12.12 -4.77
C VAL A 222 15.34 13.57 -5.04
N HIS A 223 15.71 14.06 -6.21
CA HIS A 223 15.33 15.39 -6.69
C HIS A 223 13.99 15.28 -7.42
N LEU A 224 12.97 15.99 -6.95
CA LEU A 224 11.65 16.07 -7.55
C LEU A 224 11.50 17.41 -8.25
N SER A 225 11.46 17.40 -9.58
CA SER A 225 11.00 18.49 -10.41
C SER A 225 9.54 18.23 -10.83
N GLU A 226 8.84 19.26 -11.27
CA GLU A 226 7.38 19.39 -11.33
C GLU A 226 6.60 18.30 -12.07
N ALA A 227 7.08 17.79 -13.18
CA ALA A 227 6.19 17.14 -14.15
C ALA A 227 6.24 15.61 -14.17
N LEU A 228 7.33 14.99 -13.74
CA LEU A 228 7.54 13.55 -13.90
C LEU A 228 7.97 12.88 -12.60
N PRO A 229 7.55 11.63 -12.35
CA PRO A 229 8.08 10.85 -11.25
C PRO A 229 9.61 10.73 -11.36
N ALA A 230 10.32 11.08 -10.31
CA ALA A 230 11.74 10.80 -10.21
C ALA A 230 11.97 9.33 -9.95
N LYS A 231 12.86 8.69 -10.70
CA LYS A 231 13.20 7.27 -10.57
C LYS A 231 14.69 7.09 -10.32
N MET A 232 15.03 6.19 -9.42
CA MET A 232 16.40 5.82 -9.11
C MET A 232 16.48 4.33 -8.84
N GLY A 233 17.43 3.64 -9.46
CA GLY A 233 17.68 2.22 -9.22
C GLY A 233 19.15 1.98 -8.92
N PHE A 234 19.44 1.03 -8.02
CA PHE A 234 20.80 0.59 -7.73
C PHE A 234 20.82 -0.82 -7.14
N THR A 235 21.98 -1.46 -7.22
CA THR A 235 22.26 -2.74 -6.59
C THR A 235 23.20 -2.57 -5.41
N PHE A 236 22.94 -3.32 -4.35
CA PHE A 236 23.79 -3.42 -3.20
C PHE A 236 24.06 -4.89 -2.86
N ARG A 237 25.30 -5.21 -2.55
CA ARG A 237 25.72 -6.52 -2.05
C ARG A 237 26.34 -6.38 -0.68
N ASP A 238 25.76 -7.07 0.30
CA ASP A 238 26.38 -7.18 1.62
C ASP A 238 27.61 -8.09 1.56
N ARG A 239 28.74 -7.56 2.03
CA ARG A 239 30.01 -8.27 1.93
C ARG A 239 30.09 -9.49 2.86
N ASN A 240 29.40 -9.44 3.97
CA ASN A 240 29.49 -10.47 5.01
C ASN A 240 28.55 -11.64 4.72
N SER A 241 27.32 -11.35 4.33
CA SER A 241 26.28 -12.36 4.12
C SER A 241 26.12 -12.81 2.67
N SER A 242 26.77 -12.13 1.71
CA SER A 242 26.56 -12.32 0.26
C SER A 242 25.11 -12.12 -0.19
N LEU A 243 24.27 -11.47 0.61
CA LEU A 243 22.96 -11.05 0.22
C LEU A 243 23.07 -9.89 -0.76
N GLU A 244 22.24 -9.92 -1.79
CA GLU A 244 22.21 -8.89 -2.81
C GLU A 244 20.81 -8.32 -2.93
N PHE A 245 20.73 -7.00 -2.95
CA PHE A 245 19.51 -6.22 -2.98
C PHE A 245 19.50 -5.35 -4.24
N TYR A 246 18.44 -5.46 -5.02
CA TYR A 246 18.12 -4.57 -6.13
C TYR A 246 17.07 -3.61 -5.63
N VAL A 247 17.38 -2.33 -5.61
CA VAL A 247 16.51 -1.30 -5.03
C VAL A 247 16.08 -0.32 -6.11
N ASP A 248 14.78 -0.21 -6.31
CA ASP A 248 14.15 0.78 -7.17
C ASP A 248 13.34 1.77 -6.32
N ILE A 249 13.57 3.06 -6.51
CA ILE A 249 12.88 4.14 -5.81
C ILE A 249 12.18 4.99 -6.85
N THR A 250 10.88 5.19 -6.64
CA THR A 250 10.08 6.13 -7.43
C THR A 250 9.43 7.13 -6.50
N SER A 251 9.59 8.42 -6.76
CA SER A 251 8.96 9.48 -5.96
C SER A 251 8.23 10.45 -6.88
N ARG A 252 7.06 10.93 -6.42
CA ARG A 252 6.25 11.93 -7.13
C ARG A 252 5.54 12.87 -6.17
N ARG A 253 5.19 14.06 -6.65
CA ARG A 253 4.25 14.94 -5.95
C ARG A 253 2.81 14.54 -6.25
N LEU A 254 1.93 14.78 -5.29
CA LEU A 254 0.49 14.69 -5.44
C LEU A 254 -0.13 15.96 -4.84
N GLY A 255 -0.86 16.71 -5.63
CA GLY A 255 -1.48 17.98 -5.22
C GLY A 255 -1.05 19.15 -6.10
N THR A 256 -1.21 20.37 -5.57
CA THR A 256 -0.89 21.60 -6.33
C THR A 256 0.61 21.77 -6.48
N ASP A 257 1.05 22.00 -7.72
CA ASP A 257 2.45 22.32 -7.98
C ASP A 257 2.77 23.76 -7.58
N THR A 258 3.85 23.93 -6.81
CA THR A 258 4.32 25.23 -6.32
C THR A 258 5.47 25.79 -7.15
N GLY A 259 5.92 25.09 -8.19
CA GLY A 259 7.06 25.49 -9.01
C GLY A 259 8.44 25.31 -8.35
N ASN A 260 8.49 24.73 -7.15
CA ASN A 260 9.74 24.55 -6.41
C ASN A 260 10.26 23.11 -6.53
N ASP A 261 11.55 22.98 -6.75
CA ASP A 261 12.25 21.70 -6.66
C ASP A 261 12.35 21.21 -5.21
N ILE A 262 12.15 19.91 -5.00
CA ILE A 262 12.27 19.28 -3.70
C ILE A 262 13.43 18.28 -3.71
N LEU A 263 14.27 18.37 -2.68
CA LEU A 263 15.29 17.35 -2.41
C LEU A 263 14.78 16.42 -1.29
N LEU A 264 14.26 15.27 -1.66
CA LEU A 264 13.69 14.30 -0.75
C LEU A 264 14.77 13.46 -0.07
N ASN A 265 14.73 13.36 1.26
CA ASN A 265 15.61 12.50 2.04
C ASN A 265 14.95 11.14 2.30
N VAL A 266 15.12 10.20 1.39
CA VAL A 266 14.51 8.85 1.46
C VAL A 266 15.00 8.08 2.68
N SER A 267 16.26 8.25 3.08
CA SER A 267 16.81 7.57 4.26
C SER A 267 16.06 7.94 5.54
N GLY A 268 15.75 9.24 5.71
CA GLY A 268 15.00 9.71 6.88
C GLY A 268 13.57 9.18 6.94
N GLN A 269 12.95 9.00 5.77
CA GLN A 269 11.61 8.40 5.70
C GLN A 269 11.63 6.93 6.17
N ILE A 270 12.61 6.15 5.73
CA ILE A 270 12.72 4.73 6.12
C ILE A 270 13.05 4.58 7.60
N ASP A 271 13.87 5.46 8.16
CA ASP A 271 14.17 5.44 9.59
C ASP A 271 12.91 5.65 10.44
N ALA A 272 12.02 6.54 10.02
CA ALA A 272 10.73 6.74 10.68
C ALA A 272 9.87 5.46 10.65
N VAL A 273 9.84 4.78 9.51
CA VAL A 273 9.14 3.49 9.36
C VAL A 273 9.74 2.43 10.27
N LEU A 274 11.06 2.27 10.23
CA LEU A 274 11.77 1.29 11.04
C LEU A 274 11.53 1.52 12.54
N HIS A 275 11.61 2.77 12.98
CA HIS A 275 11.34 3.13 14.36
C HIS A 275 9.91 2.80 14.80
N SER A 276 8.93 3.02 13.93
CA SER A 276 7.53 2.67 14.17
C SER A 276 7.34 1.16 14.23
N LEU A 277 7.93 0.39 13.32
CA LEU A 277 7.86 -1.07 13.31
C LEU A 277 8.49 -1.71 14.55
N LEU A 278 9.65 -1.22 14.97
CA LEU A 278 10.34 -1.77 16.13
C LEU A 278 9.51 -1.66 17.42
N LYS A 279 8.61 -0.68 17.51
CA LYS A 279 7.68 -0.54 18.65
C LYS A 279 6.59 -1.61 18.68
N THR A 280 6.29 -2.24 17.55
CA THR A 280 5.25 -3.27 17.45
C THR A 280 5.78 -4.69 17.66
N LEU A 281 7.11 -4.86 17.78
CA LEU A 281 7.72 -6.16 18.00
C LEU A 281 7.36 -6.71 19.38
N ARG A 282 6.92 -7.96 19.41
CA ARG A 282 6.72 -8.73 20.61
C ARG A 282 7.93 -9.64 20.92
N PRO A 283 8.13 -10.08 22.15
CA PRO A 283 9.12 -11.10 22.45
C PRO A 283 8.76 -12.43 21.76
N LEU A 284 9.78 -13.22 21.46
CA LEU A 284 9.63 -14.58 20.96
C LEU A 284 9.04 -15.49 22.04
N THR A 285 8.20 -16.43 21.64
CA THR A 285 7.79 -17.53 22.49
C THR A 285 8.92 -18.57 22.60
N LYS A 286 8.83 -19.48 23.57
CA LYS A 286 9.83 -20.57 23.71
C LYS A 286 9.92 -21.45 22.46
N GLU A 287 8.79 -21.71 21.81
CA GLU A 287 8.74 -22.50 20.58
C GLU A 287 9.43 -21.76 19.43
N GLU A 288 9.20 -20.45 19.32
CA GLU A 288 9.84 -19.59 18.33
C GLU A 288 11.35 -19.44 18.56
N GLU A 289 11.80 -19.41 19.82
CA GLU A 289 13.23 -19.42 20.15
C GLU A 289 13.91 -20.71 19.71
N ILE A 290 13.25 -21.86 19.85
CA ILE A 290 13.76 -23.16 19.38
C ILE A 290 13.86 -23.14 17.86
N ALA A 291 12.79 -22.75 17.17
CA ALA A 291 12.78 -22.65 15.72
C ALA A 291 13.87 -21.69 15.19
N LEU A 292 14.11 -20.58 15.86
CA LEU A 292 15.18 -19.64 15.51
C LEU A 292 16.57 -20.28 15.61
N ARG A 293 16.84 -21.10 16.65
CA ARG A 293 18.10 -21.82 16.80
C ARG A 293 18.30 -22.85 15.69
N ASP A 294 17.22 -23.55 15.30
CA ASP A 294 17.25 -24.51 14.21
C ASP A 294 17.59 -23.84 12.87
N ILE A 295 16.99 -22.69 12.59
CA ILE A 295 17.30 -21.86 11.42
C ILE A 295 18.78 -21.46 11.41
N GLN A 296 19.29 -20.98 12.54
CA GLN A 296 20.68 -20.53 12.66
C GLN A 296 21.68 -21.67 12.48
N SER A 297 21.35 -22.89 12.93
CA SER A 297 22.19 -24.08 12.75
C SER A 297 22.21 -24.60 11.32
N THR A 298 21.13 -24.35 10.57
CA THR A 298 21.01 -24.79 9.15
C THR A 298 21.64 -23.78 8.19
N SER A 299 21.86 -22.53 8.63
CA SER A 299 22.40 -21.44 7.81
C SER A 299 23.94 -21.33 7.84
N LEU A 300 24.62 -22.15 8.62
CA LEU A 300 26.07 -22.32 8.69
C LEU A 300 26.53 -23.43 7.72
#